data_74ae8572cf2dd2532f22d5d695f9add0
#
_entry.id   74ae8572cf2dd2532f22d5d695f9add0
#
_cell.length_a   1.000
_cell.length_b   1.000
_cell.length_c   1.000
_cell.angle_alpha   90.00
_cell.angle_beta   90.00
_cell.angle_gamma   90.00
#
_symmetry.space_group_name_H-M   'P 1'
#
loop_
_entity.id
_entity.type
_entity.pdbx_description
1 polymer ?
#
loop_
_entity_poly.entity_id
_entity_poly.type
_entity_poly.pdbx_seq_one_letter_code
_entity_poly.pdbx_strand_id
1 'polypeptide(L)'
;MIEGMAEKVHAEIQSGDKGLRAGSIGLLGNVIIGLSAVAPAYSLAATLGYVVVAVHSKAPAMFVIAFIPMLLVAFAYRELSRDTPDCGTTFTWGTKAFGPWIGWIGGWGLAVSAIIVLANVAEIAAVYLLRFLHLDSLADSLWAKVTLGCFFIIVMTWVSIRGIVISERIQSVLMFIQFGILILASVIALVKVATNHAGPQAVTPEWGWLLSLIHI
;
A
#
# COMPACT_ATOMS: atom_id res chain seq x y z
N MET A 1 -5.73 -33.52 -32.39
CA MET A 1 -4.89 -32.92 -31.34
C MET A 1 -5.25 -31.44 -31.05
N ILE A 2 -5.43 -30.59 -32.06
CA ILE A 2 -5.80 -29.16 -31.90
C ILE A 2 -7.24 -28.99 -31.42
N GLU A 3 -8.21 -29.80 -31.95
CA GLU A 3 -9.60 -29.80 -31.50
C GLU A 3 -9.77 -30.19 -30.02
N GLY A 4 -9.07 -31.22 -29.58
CA GLY A 4 -9.12 -31.64 -28.16
C GLY A 4 -8.46 -30.63 -27.19
N MET A 5 -7.52 -29.80 -27.67
CA MET A 5 -6.97 -28.69 -26.91
C MET A 5 -7.96 -27.51 -26.84
N ALA A 6 -8.65 -27.22 -27.93
CA ALA A 6 -9.65 -26.16 -27.97
C ALA A 6 -10.86 -26.48 -27.08
N GLU A 7 -11.30 -27.74 -27.07
CA GLU A 7 -12.39 -28.23 -26.23
C GLU A 7 -12.02 -28.18 -24.71
N LYS A 8 -10.78 -28.57 -24.36
CA LYS A 8 -10.26 -28.42 -22.99
C LYS A 8 -10.17 -26.96 -22.56
N VAL A 9 -9.66 -26.07 -23.40
CA VAL A 9 -9.59 -24.65 -23.14
C VAL A 9 -10.99 -24.03 -22.97
N HIS A 10 -11.97 -24.46 -23.81
CA HIS A 10 -13.36 -24.03 -23.65
C HIS A 10 -14.01 -24.57 -22.37
N ALA A 11 -13.73 -25.80 -21.97
CA ALA A 11 -14.21 -26.40 -20.73
C ALA A 11 -13.60 -25.71 -19.48
N GLU A 12 -12.31 -25.36 -19.51
CA GLU A 12 -11.62 -24.61 -18.46
C GLU A 12 -12.16 -23.17 -18.35
N ILE A 13 -12.46 -22.51 -19.46
CA ILE A 13 -13.07 -21.17 -19.47
C ILE A 13 -14.50 -21.22 -18.90
N GLN A 14 -15.27 -22.27 -19.19
CA GLN A 14 -16.63 -22.44 -18.66
C GLN A 14 -16.67 -22.88 -17.19
N SER A 15 -15.68 -23.59 -16.70
CA SER A 15 -15.60 -24.02 -15.30
C SER A 15 -15.19 -22.90 -14.33
N GLY A 16 -14.77 -21.74 -14.84
CA GLY A 16 -14.24 -20.65 -14.02
C GLY A 16 -12.90 -20.99 -13.34
N ASP A 17 -12.34 -22.14 -13.62
CA ASP A 17 -11.05 -22.58 -13.09
C ASP A 17 -9.92 -21.95 -13.93
N LYS A 18 -9.40 -20.84 -13.43
CA LYS A 18 -8.28 -20.11 -14.06
C LYS A 18 -6.92 -20.78 -13.83
N GLY A 19 -6.88 -22.06 -13.45
CA GLY A 19 -5.65 -22.81 -13.16
C GLY A 19 -4.89 -22.28 -11.94
N LEU A 20 -5.56 -21.51 -11.08
CA LEU A 20 -4.98 -20.96 -9.86
C LEU A 20 -4.90 -22.03 -8.77
N ARG A 21 -3.75 -22.13 -8.11
CA ARG A 21 -3.58 -23.05 -6.98
C ARG A 21 -4.38 -22.55 -5.78
N ALA A 22 -5.42 -23.28 -5.40
CA ALA A 22 -6.17 -23.01 -4.19
C ALA A 22 -5.27 -23.16 -2.96
N GLY A 23 -5.39 -22.25 -1.99
CA GLY A 23 -4.67 -22.31 -0.72
C GLY A 23 -3.16 -22.07 -0.80
N SER A 24 -2.63 -21.51 -1.89
CA SER A 24 -1.19 -21.23 -2.04
C SER A 24 -0.67 -20.17 -1.07
N ILE A 25 -1.55 -19.31 -0.55
CA ILE A 25 -1.25 -18.27 0.42
C ILE A 25 -2.24 -18.41 1.59
N GLY A 26 -1.72 -18.46 2.83
CA GLY A 26 -2.54 -18.49 4.03
C GLY A 26 -3.19 -17.13 4.35
N LEU A 27 -4.09 -17.13 5.34
CA LEU A 27 -4.76 -15.90 5.79
C LEU A 27 -3.77 -14.79 6.14
N LEU A 28 -2.73 -15.12 6.89
CA LEU A 28 -1.69 -14.16 7.30
C LEU A 28 -0.95 -13.58 6.09
N GLY A 29 -0.59 -14.42 5.10
CA GLY A 29 0.05 -13.97 3.86
C GLY A 29 -0.84 -13.03 3.06
N ASN A 30 -2.14 -13.31 2.95
CA ASN A 30 -3.10 -12.43 2.30
C ASN A 30 -3.22 -11.06 3.01
N VAL A 31 -3.26 -11.05 4.35
CA VAL A 31 -3.28 -9.81 5.13
C VAL A 31 -1.99 -9.01 4.93
N ILE A 32 -0.83 -9.68 4.92
CA ILE A 32 0.47 -9.02 4.70
C ILE A 32 0.55 -8.41 3.30
N ILE A 33 0.13 -9.13 2.25
CA ILE A 33 0.08 -8.59 0.89
C ILE A 33 -0.82 -7.35 0.82
N GLY A 34 -2.01 -7.40 1.45
CA GLY A 34 -2.92 -6.26 1.53
C GLY A 34 -2.31 -5.07 2.27
N LEU A 35 -1.66 -5.29 3.41
CA LEU A 35 -0.96 -4.25 4.16
C LEU A 35 0.24 -3.68 3.39
N SER A 36 0.99 -4.52 2.67
CA SER A 36 2.11 -4.08 1.84
C SER A 36 1.66 -3.16 0.70
N ALA A 37 0.48 -3.42 0.12
CA ALA A 37 -0.09 -2.59 -0.94
C ALA A 37 -0.42 -1.17 -0.47
N VAL A 38 -0.72 -0.98 0.82
CA VAL A 38 -0.98 0.34 1.42
C VAL A 38 0.32 1.09 1.75
N ALA A 39 1.46 0.39 1.81
CA ALA A 39 2.77 0.93 2.14
C ALA A 39 2.76 1.89 3.36
N PRO A 40 2.40 1.41 4.59
CA PRO A 40 2.08 2.27 5.72
C PRO A 40 3.20 3.21 6.16
N ALA A 41 4.47 2.78 6.14
CA ALA A 41 5.58 3.66 6.49
C ALA A 41 5.78 4.78 5.46
N TYR A 42 5.66 4.45 4.15
CA TYR A 42 5.71 5.44 3.10
C TYR A 42 4.58 6.46 3.23
N SER A 43 3.35 5.99 3.43
CA SER A 43 2.18 6.85 3.58
C SER A 43 2.35 7.82 4.75
N LEU A 44 2.83 7.34 5.92
CA LEU A 44 3.14 8.20 7.05
C LEU A 44 4.26 9.19 6.74
N ALA A 45 5.38 8.73 6.17
CA ALA A 45 6.51 9.59 5.85
C ALA A 45 6.14 10.69 4.83
N ALA A 46 5.30 10.36 3.85
CA ALA A 46 4.89 11.29 2.80
C ALA A 46 3.81 12.29 3.24
N THR A 47 2.91 11.90 4.15
CA THR A 47 1.70 12.70 4.45
C THR A 47 1.67 13.32 5.83
N LEU A 48 2.28 12.68 6.85
CA LEU A 48 2.16 13.11 8.24
C LEU A 48 2.61 14.57 8.44
N GLY A 49 3.73 14.96 7.81
CA GLY A 49 4.25 16.33 7.90
C GLY A 49 3.24 17.37 7.41
N TYR A 50 2.62 17.13 6.26
CA TYR A 50 1.61 18.04 5.69
C TYR A 50 0.36 18.13 6.56
N VAL A 51 -0.12 16.99 7.07
CA VAL A 51 -1.28 16.96 7.97
C VAL A 51 -1.00 17.71 9.26
N VAL A 52 0.16 17.48 9.90
CA VAL A 52 0.55 18.18 11.12
C VAL A 52 0.69 19.67 10.90
N VAL A 53 1.27 20.12 9.78
CA VAL A 53 1.34 21.57 9.45
C VAL A 53 -0.04 22.18 9.25
N ALA A 54 -0.98 21.43 8.64
CA ALA A 54 -2.32 21.95 8.35
C ALA A 54 -3.23 22.00 9.58
N VAL A 55 -3.19 20.99 10.45
CA VAL A 55 -4.16 20.83 11.56
C VAL A 55 -3.52 20.69 12.94
N HIS A 56 -2.21 20.82 13.04
CA HIS A 56 -1.43 20.77 14.29
C HIS A 56 -1.76 19.55 15.18
N SER A 57 -2.12 19.76 16.42
CA SER A 57 -2.48 18.71 17.39
C SER A 57 -3.73 17.91 17.03
N LYS A 58 -4.54 18.35 16.08
CA LYS A 58 -5.75 17.64 15.60
C LYS A 58 -5.45 16.56 14.56
N ALA A 59 -4.20 16.37 14.15
CA ALA A 59 -3.80 15.37 13.17
C ALA A 59 -4.32 13.94 13.49
N PRO A 60 -4.27 13.41 14.73
CA PRO A 60 -4.84 12.11 15.06
C PRO A 60 -6.33 12.00 14.77
N ALA A 61 -7.12 13.04 15.09
CA ALA A 61 -8.55 13.08 14.80
C ALA A 61 -8.83 13.00 13.28
N MET A 62 -8.05 13.72 12.47
CA MET A 62 -8.18 13.71 11.02
C MET A 62 -7.90 12.32 10.42
N PHE A 63 -6.93 11.59 10.94
CA PHE A 63 -6.69 10.21 10.51
C PHE A 63 -7.86 9.28 10.86
N VAL A 64 -8.47 9.44 12.03
CA VAL A 64 -9.66 8.66 12.42
C VAL A 64 -10.84 8.95 11.50
N ILE A 65 -11.10 10.24 11.19
CA ILE A 65 -12.17 10.63 10.26
C ILE A 65 -11.91 10.08 8.87
N ALA A 66 -10.69 10.23 8.36
CA ALA A 66 -10.32 9.73 7.05
C ALA A 66 -10.42 8.19 6.94
N PHE A 67 -10.29 7.48 8.05
CA PHE A 67 -10.44 6.03 8.09
C PHE A 67 -11.90 5.59 7.84
N ILE A 68 -12.91 6.38 8.24
CA ILE A 68 -14.32 6.01 8.10
C ILE A 68 -14.71 5.72 6.65
N PRO A 69 -14.52 6.61 5.67
CA PRO A 69 -14.84 6.32 4.28
C PRO A 69 -14.03 5.14 3.72
N MET A 70 -12.78 4.98 4.13
CA MET A 70 -11.96 3.84 3.72
C MET A 70 -12.51 2.52 4.25
N LEU A 71 -13.01 2.51 5.50
CA LEU A 71 -13.65 1.34 6.08
C LEU A 71 -14.95 0.98 5.31
N LEU A 72 -15.76 1.95 4.93
CA LEU A 72 -16.96 1.74 4.11
C LEU A 72 -16.62 1.15 2.74
N VAL A 73 -15.55 1.65 2.10
CA VAL A 73 -15.04 1.07 0.84
C VAL A 73 -14.59 -0.38 1.06
N ALA A 74 -13.90 -0.69 2.16
CA ALA A 74 -13.48 -2.06 2.47
C ALA A 74 -14.67 -3.02 2.63
N PHE A 75 -15.77 -2.59 3.26
CA PHE A 75 -17.00 -3.36 3.33
C PHE A 75 -17.63 -3.58 1.94
N ALA A 76 -17.68 -2.56 1.09
CA ALA A 76 -18.16 -2.69 -0.27
C ALA A 76 -17.34 -3.69 -1.08
N TYR A 77 -16.02 -3.63 -1.00
CA TYR A 77 -15.12 -4.59 -1.65
C TYR A 77 -15.32 -6.02 -1.14
N ARG A 78 -15.55 -6.19 0.16
CA ARG A 78 -15.87 -7.50 0.75
C ARG A 78 -17.12 -8.09 0.14
N GLU A 79 -18.20 -7.31 0.04
CA GLU A 79 -19.48 -7.80 -0.51
C GLU A 79 -19.35 -8.11 -2.02
N LEU A 80 -18.70 -7.24 -2.79
CA LEU A 80 -18.44 -7.47 -4.21
C LEU A 80 -17.58 -8.73 -4.44
N SER A 81 -16.57 -8.95 -3.61
CA SER A 81 -15.71 -10.14 -3.68
C SER A 81 -16.43 -11.42 -3.29
N ARG A 82 -17.44 -11.34 -2.42
CA ARG A 82 -18.29 -12.50 -2.07
C ARG A 82 -19.26 -12.86 -3.20
N ASP A 83 -19.86 -11.86 -3.84
CA ASP A 83 -20.81 -12.06 -4.94
C ASP A 83 -20.08 -12.50 -6.23
N THR A 84 -18.96 -11.89 -6.52
CA THR A 84 -18.19 -12.16 -7.74
C THR A 84 -16.71 -12.28 -7.41
N PRO A 85 -16.24 -13.47 -6.98
CA PRO A 85 -14.83 -13.70 -6.67
C PRO A 85 -14.01 -13.79 -7.97
N ASP A 86 -13.49 -12.65 -8.42
CA ASP A 86 -12.68 -12.56 -9.63
C ASP A 86 -11.43 -11.70 -9.41
N CYS A 87 -10.30 -12.12 -10.01
CA CYS A 87 -9.04 -11.37 -9.93
C CYS A 87 -9.08 -10.02 -10.66
N GLY A 88 -10.04 -9.82 -11.57
CA GLY A 88 -10.24 -8.56 -12.28
C GLY A 88 -10.80 -7.43 -11.42
N THR A 89 -11.29 -7.74 -10.21
CA THR A 89 -11.76 -6.78 -9.19
C THR A 89 -12.63 -5.65 -9.79
N THR A 90 -12.16 -4.40 -9.72
CA THR A 90 -12.87 -3.22 -10.22
C THR A 90 -13.22 -3.30 -11.71
N PHE A 91 -12.36 -3.91 -12.54
CA PHE A 91 -12.68 -4.13 -13.95
C PHE A 91 -13.90 -5.06 -14.10
N THR A 92 -13.88 -6.23 -13.44
CA THR A 92 -14.95 -7.23 -13.56
C THR A 92 -16.25 -6.71 -12.95
N TRP A 93 -16.20 -6.12 -11.76
CA TRP A 93 -17.38 -5.57 -11.07
C TRP A 93 -17.95 -4.38 -11.84
N GLY A 94 -17.10 -3.47 -12.34
CA GLY A 94 -17.53 -2.36 -13.16
C GLY A 94 -18.17 -2.79 -14.48
N THR A 95 -17.62 -3.81 -15.13
CA THR A 95 -18.19 -4.39 -16.35
C THR A 95 -19.55 -5.02 -16.09
N LYS A 96 -19.69 -5.75 -14.98
CA LYS A 96 -20.94 -6.41 -14.60
C LYS A 96 -22.04 -5.41 -14.24
N ALA A 97 -21.69 -4.32 -13.53
CA ALA A 97 -22.64 -3.34 -13.04
C ALA A 97 -23.01 -2.26 -14.07
N PHE A 98 -22.08 -1.79 -14.87
CA PHE A 98 -22.23 -0.61 -15.72
C PHE A 98 -21.87 -0.85 -17.19
N GLY A 99 -21.49 -2.07 -17.54
CA GLY A 99 -21.10 -2.45 -18.90
C GLY A 99 -19.60 -2.33 -19.20
N PRO A 100 -19.18 -2.86 -20.36
CA PRO A 100 -17.76 -3.10 -20.66
C PRO A 100 -16.92 -1.81 -20.74
N TRP A 101 -17.49 -0.70 -21.18
CA TRP A 101 -16.78 0.58 -21.28
C TRP A 101 -16.37 1.13 -19.92
N ILE A 102 -17.28 1.12 -18.96
CA ILE A 102 -16.99 1.62 -17.59
C ILE A 102 -16.04 0.67 -16.87
N GLY A 103 -16.22 -0.63 -17.03
CA GLY A 103 -15.28 -1.61 -16.50
C GLY A 103 -13.87 -1.43 -17.06
N TRP A 104 -13.74 -1.21 -18.38
CA TRP A 104 -12.44 -0.97 -19.02
C TRP A 104 -11.77 0.31 -18.51
N ILE A 105 -12.51 1.42 -18.41
CA ILE A 105 -11.99 2.69 -17.88
C ILE A 105 -11.52 2.50 -16.42
N GLY A 106 -12.32 1.81 -15.59
CA GLY A 106 -11.97 1.54 -14.20
C GLY A 106 -10.70 0.69 -14.06
N GLY A 107 -10.60 -0.39 -14.83
CA GLY A 107 -9.41 -1.26 -14.85
C GLY A 107 -8.16 -0.53 -15.35
N TRP A 108 -8.29 0.25 -16.43
CA TRP A 108 -7.20 1.03 -16.98
C TRP A 108 -6.76 2.14 -16.02
N GLY A 109 -7.70 2.85 -15.40
CA GLY A 109 -7.41 3.86 -14.39
C GLY A 109 -6.63 3.30 -13.20
N LEU A 110 -7.00 2.09 -12.74
CA LEU A 110 -6.27 1.40 -11.67
C LEU A 110 -4.83 1.05 -12.10
N ALA A 111 -4.66 0.52 -13.31
CA ALA A 111 -3.34 0.18 -13.83
C ALA A 111 -2.41 1.41 -13.95
N VAL A 112 -2.91 2.51 -14.53
CA VAL A 112 -2.16 3.76 -14.66
C VAL A 112 -1.81 4.34 -13.28
N SER A 113 -2.77 4.34 -12.35
CA SER A 113 -2.53 4.77 -10.97
C SER A 113 -1.42 3.95 -10.31
N ALA A 114 -1.42 2.64 -10.46
CA ALA A 114 -0.38 1.76 -9.91
C ALA A 114 1.01 2.07 -10.50
N ILE A 115 1.10 2.36 -11.80
CA ILE A 115 2.38 2.73 -12.45
C ILE A 115 2.92 4.05 -11.88
N ILE A 116 2.05 5.06 -11.72
CA ILE A 116 2.44 6.36 -11.16
C ILE A 116 2.91 6.22 -9.71
N VAL A 117 2.17 5.47 -8.90
CA VAL A 117 2.53 5.20 -7.49
C VAL A 117 3.87 4.45 -7.42
N LEU A 118 4.09 3.45 -8.26
CA LEU A 118 5.35 2.69 -8.29
C LEU A 118 6.55 3.60 -8.57
N ALA A 119 6.44 4.50 -9.54
CA ALA A 119 7.48 5.46 -9.87
C ALA A 119 7.78 6.39 -8.69
N ASN A 120 6.74 6.92 -8.04
CA ASN A 120 6.87 7.81 -6.88
C ASN A 120 7.51 7.11 -5.68
N VAL A 121 7.06 5.90 -5.34
CA VAL A 121 7.62 5.10 -4.24
C VAL A 121 9.09 4.77 -4.49
N ALA A 122 9.46 4.43 -5.73
CA ALA A 122 10.85 4.13 -6.10
C ALA A 122 11.76 5.36 -5.97
N GLU A 123 11.29 6.55 -6.37
CA GLU A 123 12.03 7.80 -6.20
C GLU A 123 12.25 8.11 -4.71
N ILE A 124 11.22 8.02 -3.90
CA ILE A 124 11.32 8.29 -2.45
C ILE A 124 12.25 7.28 -1.77
N ALA A 125 12.18 6.00 -2.13
CA ALA A 125 13.10 4.99 -1.62
C ALA A 125 14.56 5.33 -1.95
N ALA A 126 14.82 5.81 -3.19
CA ALA A 126 16.14 6.25 -3.61
C ALA A 126 16.64 7.44 -2.78
N VAL A 127 15.80 8.46 -2.58
CA VAL A 127 16.15 9.64 -1.77
C VAL A 127 16.48 9.25 -0.34
N TYR A 128 15.64 8.43 0.29
CA TYR A 128 15.86 8.03 1.68
C TYR A 128 17.12 7.17 1.85
N LEU A 129 17.39 6.26 0.91
CA LEU A 129 18.63 5.47 0.95
C LEU A 129 19.87 6.35 0.80
N LEU A 130 19.88 7.29 -0.14
CA LEU A 130 21.00 8.20 -0.33
C LEU A 130 21.23 9.09 0.88
N ARG A 131 20.18 9.62 1.50
CA ARG A 131 20.29 10.41 2.73
C ARG A 131 20.75 9.57 3.92
N PHE A 132 20.26 8.34 4.03
CA PHE A 132 20.72 7.40 5.07
C PHE A 132 22.23 7.10 4.96
N LEU A 133 22.76 7.06 3.74
CA LEU A 133 24.19 6.89 3.47
C LEU A 133 24.99 8.21 3.57
N HIS A 134 24.37 9.32 3.99
CA HIS A 134 24.97 10.67 4.04
C HIS A 134 25.47 11.17 2.69
N LEU A 135 24.84 10.77 1.59
CA LEU A 135 25.13 11.18 0.22
C LEU A 135 24.14 12.25 -0.26
N ASP A 136 24.01 13.34 0.50
CA ASP A 136 22.99 14.38 0.27
C ASP A 136 23.11 15.01 -1.12
N SER A 137 24.33 15.23 -1.61
CA SER A 137 24.56 15.77 -2.96
C SER A 137 24.02 14.87 -4.08
N LEU A 138 24.04 13.56 -3.89
CA LEU A 138 23.44 12.60 -4.81
C LEU A 138 21.92 12.51 -4.63
N ALA A 139 21.43 12.67 -3.42
CA ALA A 139 19.99 12.68 -3.13
C ALA A 139 19.26 13.86 -3.81
N ASP A 140 19.97 14.97 -4.06
CA ASP A 140 19.42 16.12 -4.79
C ASP A 140 19.58 16.00 -6.32
N SER A 141 20.42 15.07 -6.81
CA SER A 141 20.63 14.82 -8.23
C SER A 141 19.49 14.01 -8.83
N LEU A 142 18.84 14.54 -9.88
CA LEU A 142 17.79 13.84 -10.62
C LEU A 142 18.27 12.49 -11.17
N TRP A 143 19.46 12.47 -11.78
CA TRP A 143 19.99 11.25 -12.40
C TRP A 143 20.28 10.15 -11.39
N ALA A 144 20.81 10.49 -10.22
CA ALA A 144 21.05 9.50 -9.16
C ALA A 144 19.74 8.91 -8.63
N LYS A 145 18.72 9.73 -8.41
CA LYS A 145 17.39 9.28 -8.00
C LYS A 145 16.75 8.35 -9.02
N VAL A 146 16.74 8.75 -10.29
CA VAL A 146 16.17 7.94 -11.39
C VAL A 146 16.89 6.61 -11.53
N THR A 147 18.22 6.62 -11.57
CA THR A 147 19.02 5.40 -11.73
C THR A 147 18.78 4.41 -10.57
N LEU A 148 18.82 4.91 -9.34
CA LEU A 148 18.58 4.08 -8.16
C LEU A 148 17.12 3.63 -8.05
N GLY A 149 16.16 4.48 -8.41
CA GLY A 149 14.73 4.13 -8.49
C GLY A 149 14.48 3.03 -9.52
N CYS A 150 15.06 3.14 -10.72
CA CYS A 150 14.98 2.09 -11.74
C CYS A 150 15.59 0.76 -11.25
N PHE A 151 16.72 0.83 -10.55
CA PHE A 151 17.34 -0.35 -9.94
C PHE A 151 16.37 -1.04 -8.97
N PHE A 152 15.69 -0.30 -8.07
CA PHE A 152 14.70 -0.87 -7.17
C PHE A 152 13.53 -1.52 -7.92
N ILE A 153 13.01 -0.86 -8.96
CA ILE A 153 11.91 -1.41 -9.77
C ILE A 153 12.34 -2.72 -10.41
N ILE A 154 13.55 -2.79 -10.99
CA ILE A 154 14.07 -4.00 -11.63
C ILE A 154 14.22 -5.14 -10.62
N VAL A 155 14.81 -4.86 -9.45
CA VAL A 155 15.00 -5.86 -8.38
C VAL A 155 13.65 -6.40 -7.89
N MET A 156 12.68 -5.53 -7.62
CA MET A 156 11.37 -5.93 -7.12
C MET A 156 10.55 -6.67 -8.19
N THR A 157 10.66 -6.27 -9.45
CA THR A 157 10.07 -6.98 -10.58
C THR A 157 10.67 -8.38 -10.70
N TRP A 158 11.99 -8.51 -10.60
CA TRP A 158 12.67 -9.81 -10.64
C TRP A 158 12.22 -10.73 -9.49
N VAL A 159 12.08 -10.20 -8.28
CA VAL A 159 11.52 -10.94 -7.13
C VAL A 159 10.09 -11.40 -7.42
N SER A 160 9.25 -10.54 -7.98
CA SER A 160 7.85 -10.85 -8.29
C SER A 160 7.71 -11.96 -9.34
N ILE A 161 8.60 -12.00 -10.33
CA ILE A 161 8.61 -13.06 -11.38
C ILE A 161 8.96 -14.44 -10.79
N ARG A 162 9.71 -14.49 -9.67
CA ARG A 162 10.07 -15.77 -9.01
C ARG A 162 8.89 -16.50 -8.37
N GLY A 163 7.74 -15.86 -8.27
CA GLY A 163 6.50 -16.45 -7.81
C GLY A 163 5.95 -15.79 -6.55
N ILE A 164 4.64 -15.92 -6.39
CA ILE A 164 3.89 -15.22 -5.34
C ILE A 164 4.33 -15.61 -3.92
N VAL A 165 4.72 -16.87 -3.71
CA VAL A 165 5.15 -17.37 -2.38
C VAL A 165 6.47 -16.75 -1.95
N ILE A 166 7.42 -16.57 -2.90
CA ILE A 166 8.72 -15.92 -2.60
C ILE A 166 8.49 -14.43 -2.34
N SER A 167 7.69 -13.79 -3.18
CA SER A 167 7.33 -12.38 -3.04
C SER A 167 6.64 -12.12 -1.70
N GLU A 168 5.66 -12.95 -1.31
CA GLU A 168 4.96 -12.86 -0.03
C GLU A 168 5.92 -13.00 1.16
N ARG A 169 6.86 -13.96 1.12
CA ARG A 169 7.83 -14.16 2.20
C ARG A 169 8.75 -12.94 2.38
N ILE A 170 9.25 -12.37 1.28
CA ILE A 170 10.07 -11.15 1.34
C ILE A 170 9.26 -9.98 1.87
N GLN A 171 8.04 -9.79 1.37
CA GLN A 171 7.13 -8.74 1.86
C GLN A 171 6.83 -8.91 3.35
N SER A 172 6.63 -10.14 3.83
CA SER A 172 6.41 -10.43 5.25
C SER A 172 7.58 -9.97 6.12
N VAL A 173 8.80 -10.34 5.75
CA VAL A 173 10.00 -9.92 6.49
C VAL A 173 10.14 -8.40 6.52
N LEU A 174 10.02 -7.75 5.37
CA LEU A 174 10.11 -6.29 5.28
C LEU A 174 9.00 -5.60 6.08
N MET A 175 7.79 -6.15 6.07
CA MET A 175 6.65 -5.63 6.82
C MET A 175 6.88 -5.72 8.33
N PHE A 176 7.38 -6.85 8.85
CA PHE A 176 7.71 -6.97 10.27
C PHE A 176 8.81 -6.01 10.70
N ILE A 177 9.85 -5.84 9.88
CA ILE A 177 10.91 -4.85 10.14
C ILE A 177 10.32 -3.43 10.17
N GLN A 178 9.49 -3.08 9.18
CA GLN A 178 8.86 -1.78 9.06
C GLN A 178 7.99 -1.45 10.28
N PHE A 179 7.09 -2.35 10.67
CA PHE A 179 6.24 -2.13 11.85
C PHE A 179 7.05 -2.11 13.14
N GLY A 180 8.08 -2.96 13.26
CA GLY A 180 9.00 -2.94 14.39
C GLY A 180 9.67 -1.57 14.55
N ILE A 181 10.19 -1.00 13.48
CA ILE A 181 10.80 0.34 13.49
C ILE A 181 9.77 1.42 13.83
N LEU A 182 8.56 1.38 13.24
CA LEU A 182 7.52 2.37 13.53
C LEU A 182 7.05 2.32 14.99
N ILE A 183 6.84 1.13 15.55
CA ILE A 183 6.47 0.95 16.96
C ILE A 183 7.60 1.46 17.86
N LEU A 184 8.84 1.07 17.58
CA LEU A 184 10.00 1.49 18.36
C LEU A 184 10.15 3.01 18.35
N ALA A 185 10.06 3.64 17.18
CA ALA A 185 10.14 5.09 17.03
C ALA A 185 8.99 5.79 17.80
N SER A 186 7.78 5.25 17.73
CA SER A 186 6.61 5.78 18.46
C SER A 186 6.78 5.68 19.96
N VAL A 187 7.27 4.55 20.46
CA VAL A 187 7.55 4.35 21.90
C VAL A 187 8.64 5.31 22.38
N ILE A 188 9.75 5.43 21.64
CA ILE A 188 10.84 6.36 21.97
C ILE A 188 10.32 7.80 21.99
N ALA A 189 9.50 8.19 21.03
CA ALA A 189 8.92 9.53 20.98
C ALA A 189 8.03 9.80 22.21
N LEU A 190 7.14 8.86 22.56
CA LEU A 190 6.28 8.97 23.74
C LEU A 190 7.09 9.03 25.05
N VAL A 191 8.12 8.19 25.20
CA VAL A 191 8.99 8.22 26.38
C VAL A 191 9.71 9.57 26.49
N LYS A 192 10.25 10.11 25.39
CA LYS A 192 10.92 11.42 25.39
C LYS A 192 9.97 12.55 25.81
N VAL A 193 8.72 12.52 25.33
CA VAL A 193 7.71 13.49 25.74
C VAL A 193 7.36 13.34 27.22
N ALA A 194 7.13 12.11 27.69
CA ALA A 194 6.80 11.83 29.10
C ALA A 194 7.92 12.19 30.09
N THR A 195 9.18 12.11 29.67
CA THR A 195 10.36 12.43 30.49
C THR A 195 10.85 13.88 30.32
N ASN A 196 10.10 14.74 29.63
CA ASN A 196 10.48 16.14 29.31
C ASN A 196 11.84 16.30 28.60
N HIS A 197 12.30 15.24 27.91
CA HIS A 197 13.51 15.27 27.07
C HIS A 197 13.19 15.50 25.58
N ALA A 198 11.94 15.83 25.27
CA ALA A 198 11.52 16.21 23.93
C ALA A 198 11.84 17.69 23.66
N GLY A 199 12.00 18.06 22.39
CA GLY A 199 12.33 19.45 22.02
C GLY A 199 11.26 20.47 22.47
N PRO A 200 11.56 21.76 22.40
CA PRO A 200 10.73 22.84 22.98
C PRO A 200 9.33 22.96 22.36
N GLN A 201 9.09 22.30 21.24
CA GLN A 201 7.77 22.26 20.56
C GLN A 201 6.97 20.98 20.86
N ALA A 202 7.49 20.11 21.72
CA ALA A 202 6.80 18.87 22.06
C ALA A 202 5.65 19.17 23.02
N VAL A 203 4.48 18.66 22.65
CA VAL A 203 3.24 18.82 23.45
C VAL A 203 2.83 17.43 23.94
N THR A 204 2.44 17.36 25.22
CA THR A 204 1.94 16.10 25.81
C THR A 204 0.63 15.68 25.12
N PRO A 205 0.47 14.39 24.80
CA PRO A 205 -0.78 13.90 24.21
C PRO A 205 -1.95 14.10 25.17
N GLU A 206 -3.00 14.74 24.70
CA GLU A 206 -4.24 14.96 25.43
C GLU A 206 -5.43 14.28 24.74
N TRP A 207 -6.40 13.80 25.50
CA TRP A 207 -7.62 13.22 24.94
C TRP A 207 -8.39 14.20 24.05
N GLY A 208 -8.25 15.51 24.31
CA GLY A 208 -8.81 16.57 23.49
C GLY A 208 -8.38 16.52 22.02
N TRP A 209 -7.21 15.93 21.70
CA TRP A 209 -6.75 15.80 20.32
C TRP A 209 -7.59 14.84 19.47
N LEU A 210 -8.22 13.86 20.11
CA LEU A 210 -9.14 12.92 19.44
C LEU A 210 -10.59 13.44 19.45
N LEU A 211 -10.98 14.18 20.49
CA LEU A 211 -12.35 14.61 20.71
C LEU A 211 -12.65 16.01 20.20
N SER A 212 -11.63 16.79 19.87
CA SER A 212 -11.75 18.20 19.43
C SER A 212 -12.28 18.36 17.98
N LEU A 213 -13.17 17.47 17.55
CA LEU A 213 -13.85 17.54 16.25
C LEU A 213 -14.89 18.66 16.16
N ILE A 214 -15.28 19.25 17.31
CA ILE A 214 -16.42 20.17 17.43
C ILE A 214 -16.04 21.63 17.10
N HIS A 215 -14.74 21.93 16.92
CA HIS A 215 -14.27 23.31 16.70
C HIS A 215 -13.46 23.49 15.40
N ILE A 216 -13.86 22.81 14.31
CA ILE A 216 -13.37 23.10 12.96
C ILE A 216 -14.32 24.04 12.27
#